data_62182931eefc9c1faa88ea626a9bedc5
#
_entry.id   62182931eefc9c1faa88ea626a9bedc5
#
_cell.length_a   1.000
_cell.length_b   1.000
_cell.length_c   1.000
_cell.angle_alpha   90.00
_cell.angle_beta   90.00
_cell.angle_gamma   90.00
#
_symmetry.space_group_name_H-M   'P 1'
#
loop_
_entity.id
_entity.type
_entity.pdbx_description
1 polymer ?
#
loop_
_entity_poly.entity_id
_entity_poly.type
_entity_poly.pdbx_seq_one_letter_code
_entity_poly.pdbx_strand_id
1 'polypeptide(L)'
;EQFASYLKKEYPKKTSVSRDMYRTLADLSSEKEIDKFNPIHIATPFTWYPDTEFCYMSEGNFFFAAKGGYNDESHNHNDTGTFSLYADNEPLLIDVGVGTYTRKTFSSERYSIWTMQSDYHNLPRINGFSQSFGKKYKARDLKADKNKKTFSLDISQSYPTEAGINSWIRDYKLSKKGLIIEDRFDLKNAQTENQLNFMTWGEVNISQPGIVTITIKNKTYQLLYDKNSFEPLLEKIELDDTKLSNVWGNQVFRISLNAKKTGNRGTYKIIIKS
;
A
#
# COMPACT_ATOMS: atom_id res chain seq x y z
N GLU A 1 10.98 -29.36 1.69
CA GLU A 1 12.01 -29.24 2.76
C GLU A 1 12.29 -27.77 3.11
N GLN A 2 12.71 -26.91 2.18
CA GLN A 2 13.02 -25.49 2.47
C GLN A 2 11.85 -24.74 3.11
N PHE A 3 10.61 -24.93 2.62
CA PHE A 3 9.43 -24.29 3.15
C PHE A 3 9.11 -24.75 4.58
N ALA A 4 9.25 -26.06 4.86
CA ALA A 4 9.05 -26.60 6.22
C ALA A 4 10.08 -26.05 7.21
N SER A 5 11.35 -25.92 6.78
CA SER A 5 12.41 -25.33 7.60
C SER A 5 12.19 -23.84 7.86
N TYR A 6 11.67 -23.10 6.89
CA TYR A 6 11.26 -21.71 7.05
C TYR A 6 10.10 -21.57 8.04
N LEU A 7 9.04 -22.38 7.89
CA LEU A 7 7.88 -22.34 8.80
C LEU A 7 8.30 -22.62 10.24
N LYS A 8 9.20 -23.56 10.48
CA LYS A 8 9.69 -23.88 11.83
C LYS A 8 10.38 -22.69 12.49
N LYS A 9 11.08 -21.87 11.74
CA LYS A 9 11.78 -20.68 12.23
C LYS A 9 10.83 -19.51 12.51
N GLU A 10 9.96 -19.19 11.55
CA GLU A 10 9.17 -17.96 11.56
C GLU A 10 7.86 -18.12 12.35
N TYR A 11 7.36 -19.36 12.51
CA TYR A 11 6.11 -19.66 13.19
C TYR A 11 6.36 -20.64 14.35
N PRO A 12 6.91 -20.17 15.48
CA PRO A 12 7.06 -21.02 16.67
C PRO A 12 5.68 -21.50 17.13
N LYS A 13 5.63 -22.77 17.52
CA LYS A 13 4.42 -23.55 17.84
C LYS A 13 3.32 -22.73 18.52
N LYS A 14 2.22 -22.53 17.83
CA LYS A 14 0.92 -22.21 18.44
C LYS A 14 -0.03 -23.31 18.00
N THR A 15 -0.34 -24.23 18.88
CA THR A 15 -1.39 -25.21 18.62
C THR A 15 -2.71 -24.46 18.50
N SER A 16 -3.16 -24.23 17.27
CA SER A 16 -4.49 -23.70 17.03
C SER A 16 -5.47 -24.87 17.09
N VAL A 17 -6.31 -24.93 18.11
CA VAL A 17 -7.42 -25.87 18.15
C VAL A 17 -8.47 -25.39 17.15
N SER A 18 -8.53 -26.04 15.99
CA SER A 18 -9.61 -25.83 15.04
C SER A 18 -10.92 -26.38 15.61
N ARG A 19 -12.07 -25.78 15.24
CA ARG A 19 -13.40 -26.35 15.53
C ARG A 19 -13.68 -27.65 14.74
N ASP A 20 -12.82 -27.98 13.80
CA ASP A 20 -12.88 -29.18 12.95
C ASP A 20 -11.80 -30.17 13.43
N MET A 21 -12.25 -31.31 13.97
CA MET A 21 -11.35 -32.32 14.50
C MET A 21 -10.41 -32.89 13.44
N TYR A 22 -10.88 -33.06 12.19
CA TYR A 22 -10.06 -33.58 11.11
C TYR A 22 -8.89 -32.63 10.80
N ARG A 23 -9.17 -31.33 10.72
CA ARG A 23 -8.12 -30.30 10.54
C ARG A 23 -7.15 -30.28 11.71
N THR A 24 -7.63 -30.34 12.93
CA THR A 24 -6.78 -30.38 14.13
C THR A 24 -5.81 -31.57 14.08
N LEU A 25 -6.29 -32.77 13.72
CA LEU A 25 -5.44 -33.95 13.59
C LEU A 25 -4.44 -33.84 12.44
N ALA A 26 -4.85 -33.25 11.32
CA ALA A 26 -3.96 -32.98 10.19
C ALA A 26 -2.87 -31.98 10.55
N ASP A 27 -3.22 -30.91 11.29
CA ASP A 27 -2.28 -29.91 11.77
C ASP A 27 -1.25 -30.54 12.73
N LEU A 28 -1.69 -31.35 13.70
CA LEU A 28 -0.80 -32.07 14.63
C LEU A 28 0.15 -33.04 13.88
N SER A 29 -0.35 -33.70 12.84
CA SER A 29 0.50 -34.57 12.01
C SER A 29 1.53 -33.75 11.22
N SER A 30 1.11 -32.62 10.67
CA SER A 30 1.99 -31.72 9.93
C SER A 30 3.07 -31.09 10.82
N GLU A 31 2.74 -30.73 12.05
CA GLU A 31 3.72 -30.23 13.05
C GLU A 31 4.82 -31.24 13.32
N LYS A 32 4.48 -32.52 13.49
CA LYS A 32 5.48 -33.60 13.68
C LYS A 32 6.41 -33.75 12.48
N GLU A 33 5.88 -33.59 11.27
CA GLU A 33 6.71 -33.64 10.05
C GLU A 33 7.63 -32.41 9.94
N ILE A 34 7.10 -31.21 10.23
CA ILE A 34 7.86 -29.95 10.23
C ILE A 34 8.98 -29.98 11.26
N ASP A 35 8.76 -30.60 12.42
CA ASP A 35 9.77 -30.71 13.48
C ASP A 35 11.03 -31.50 13.08
N LYS A 36 10.96 -32.31 12.03
CA LYS A 36 12.12 -33.06 11.49
C LYS A 36 13.11 -32.17 10.74
N PHE A 37 12.72 -30.95 10.34
CA PHE A 37 13.55 -30.06 9.57
C PHE A 37 14.31 -29.06 10.43
N ASN A 38 15.50 -28.67 10.00
CA ASN A 38 16.25 -27.60 10.63
C ASN A 38 15.68 -26.24 10.21
N PRO A 39 15.51 -25.28 11.14
CA PRO A 39 15.01 -23.95 10.80
C PRO A 39 16.01 -23.22 9.89
N ILE A 40 15.53 -22.68 8.77
CA ILE A 40 16.32 -21.85 7.86
C ILE A 40 15.63 -20.52 7.62
N HIS A 41 16.42 -19.51 7.28
CA HIS A 41 15.92 -18.23 6.80
C HIS A 41 15.97 -18.21 5.27
N ILE A 42 14.84 -17.90 4.63
CA ILE A 42 14.75 -17.72 3.18
C ILE A 42 14.64 -16.21 2.92
N ALA A 43 15.71 -15.61 2.42
CA ALA A 43 15.69 -14.24 1.96
C ALA A 43 15.13 -14.16 0.54
N THR A 44 14.01 -13.48 0.36
CA THR A 44 13.39 -13.19 -0.94
C THR A 44 13.42 -11.69 -1.21
N PRO A 45 14.57 -11.15 -1.64
CA PRO A 45 14.74 -9.69 -1.75
C PRO A 45 13.90 -9.05 -2.87
N PHE A 46 13.31 -9.87 -3.74
CA PHE A 46 12.44 -9.43 -4.83
C PHE A 46 11.54 -10.57 -5.31
N THR A 47 10.25 -10.31 -5.39
CA THR A 47 9.27 -11.23 -5.96
C THR A 47 8.30 -10.46 -6.84
N TRP A 48 8.08 -10.95 -8.04
CA TRP A 48 7.09 -10.44 -8.97
C TRP A 48 6.14 -11.57 -9.39
N TYR A 49 4.86 -11.34 -9.23
CA TYR A 49 3.79 -12.24 -9.66
C TYR A 49 3.05 -11.61 -10.84
N PRO A 50 3.38 -11.97 -12.09
CA PRO A 50 2.83 -11.30 -13.28
C PRO A 50 1.34 -11.50 -13.46
N ASP A 51 0.79 -12.65 -13.04
CA ASP A 51 -0.63 -12.98 -13.23
C ASP A 51 -1.56 -12.23 -12.24
N THR A 52 -1.06 -11.94 -11.05
CA THR A 52 -1.78 -11.20 -10.00
C THR A 52 -1.28 -9.77 -9.84
N GLU A 53 -0.23 -9.42 -10.58
CA GLU A 53 0.38 -8.08 -10.61
C GLU A 53 0.83 -7.55 -9.24
N PHE A 54 1.35 -8.47 -8.37
CA PHE A 54 1.95 -8.09 -7.09
C PHE A 54 3.46 -8.07 -7.17
N CYS A 55 4.07 -6.98 -6.67
CA CYS A 55 5.50 -6.82 -6.55
C CYS A 55 5.92 -6.63 -5.09
N TYR A 56 6.90 -7.43 -4.67
CA TYR A 56 7.48 -7.36 -3.33
C TYR A 56 8.99 -7.12 -3.44
N MET A 57 9.50 -6.17 -2.67
CA MET A 57 10.92 -5.82 -2.63
C MET A 57 11.39 -5.66 -1.19
N SER A 58 12.61 -6.15 -0.90
CA SER A 58 13.29 -5.91 0.38
C SER A 58 14.68 -5.35 0.13
N GLU A 59 15.06 -4.31 0.86
CA GLU A 59 16.41 -3.74 0.81
C GLU A 59 16.73 -3.00 2.12
N GLY A 60 17.85 -3.38 2.75
CA GLY A 60 18.19 -2.84 4.07
C GLY A 60 17.14 -3.18 5.13
N ASN A 61 16.61 -2.18 5.79
CA ASN A 61 15.55 -2.30 6.79
C ASN A 61 14.15 -2.06 6.21
N PHE A 62 14.01 -1.92 4.88
CA PHE A 62 12.74 -1.67 4.22
C PHE A 62 12.19 -2.91 3.53
N PHE A 63 10.87 -3.08 3.64
CA PHE A 63 10.08 -4.01 2.85
C PHE A 63 8.94 -3.25 2.18
N PHE A 64 8.80 -3.45 0.89
CA PHE A 64 7.81 -2.80 0.03
C PHE A 64 6.93 -3.85 -0.64
N ALA A 65 5.64 -3.60 -0.68
CA ALA A 65 4.65 -4.38 -1.41
C ALA A 65 3.76 -3.45 -2.22
N ALA A 66 3.55 -3.75 -3.49
CA ALA A 66 2.64 -3.00 -4.36
C ALA A 66 1.84 -3.93 -5.25
N LYS A 67 0.70 -3.44 -5.72
CA LYS A 67 -0.17 -4.17 -6.65
C LYS A 67 -0.52 -3.33 -7.88
N GLY A 68 -0.71 -4.00 -9.01
CA GLY A 68 -1.44 -3.50 -10.16
C GLY A 68 -2.91 -3.91 -10.09
N GLY A 69 -3.36 -4.83 -10.94
CA GLY A 69 -4.68 -5.41 -10.93
C GLY A 69 -5.77 -4.48 -11.47
N TYR A 70 -6.99 -4.73 -11.07
CA TYR A 70 -8.17 -3.96 -11.48
C TYR A 70 -9.18 -3.81 -10.34
N ASN A 71 -10.03 -2.77 -10.44
CA ASN A 71 -10.99 -2.43 -9.38
C ASN A 71 -12.30 -3.22 -9.46
N ASP A 72 -12.22 -4.55 -9.58
CA ASP A 72 -13.34 -5.51 -9.54
C ASP A 72 -12.84 -6.93 -9.27
N GLU A 73 -11.73 -7.05 -8.54
CA GLU A 73 -11.24 -8.33 -8.04
C GLU A 73 -12.10 -8.82 -6.87
N SER A 74 -11.99 -10.10 -6.53
CA SER A 74 -12.69 -10.61 -5.34
C SER A 74 -12.21 -9.91 -4.08
N HIS A 75 -13.13 -9.37 -3.28
CA HIS A 75 -12.85 -8.61 -2.04
C HIS A 75 -12.03 -7.32 -2.25
N ASN A 76 -12.02 -6.75 -3.45
CA ASN A 76 -11.18 -5.60 -3.77
C ASN A 76 -11.63 -4.29 -3.09
N HIS A 77 -10.69 -3.35 -3.05
CA HIS A 77 -10.89 -1.92 -2.86
C HIS A 77 -10.65 -1.20 -4.20
N ASN A 78 -10.97 0.09 -4.30
CA ASN A 78 -10.51 0.91 -5.43
C ASN A 78 -9.07 1.34 -5.14
N ASP A 79 -8.12 0.44 -5.38
CA ASP A 79 -6.76 0.57 -4.86
C ASP A 79 -5.67 0.16 -5.86
N THR A 80 -5.99 0.15 -7.16
CA THR A 80 -5.04 -0.15 -8.23
C THR A 80 -3.82 0.77 -8.17
N GLY A 81 -2.63 0.17 -8.10
CA GLY A 81 -1.36 0.90 -7.97
C GLY A 81 -1.02 1.36 -6.56
N THR A 82 -1.75 0.91 -5.53
CA THR A 82 -1.39 1.15 -4.13
C THR A 82 -0.15 0.38 -3.71
N PHE A 83 0.43 0.78 -2.59
CA PHE A 83 1.56 0.10 -1.98
C PHE A 83 1.50 0.15 -0.45
N SER A 84 2.23 -0.75 0.19
CA SER A 84 2.56 -0.70 1.61
C SER A 84 4.07 -0.67 1.78
N LEU A 85 4.55 0.06 2.77
CA LEU A 85 5.96 0.16 3.12
C LEU A 85 6.16 -0.15 4.60
N TYR A 86 7.03 -1.11 4.87
CA TYR A 86 7.51 -1.41 6.21
C TYR A 86 8.94 -0.89 6.36
N ALA A 87 9.27 -0.43 7.55
CA ALA A 87 10.62 -0.05 7.92
C ALA A 87 10.93 -0.63 9.31
N ASP A 88 12.10 -1.26 9.45
CA ASP A 88 12.49 -1.93 10.71
C ASP A 88 11.46 -2.96 11.22
N ASN A 89 10.81 -3.69 10.35
CA ASN A 89 9.71 -4.64 10.60
C ASN A 89 8.41 -4.01 11.13
N GLU A 90 8.29 -2.69 11.11
CA GLU A 90 7.06 -1.98 11.48
C GLU A 90 6.37 -1.43 10.23
N PRO A 91 5.04 -1.52 10.12
CA PRO A 91 4.30 -0.92 9.00
C PRO A 91 4.38 0.60 9.09
N LEU A 92 4.98 1.23 8.09
CA LEU A 92 5.19 2.68 8.03
C LEU A 92 4.11 3.39 7.22
N LEU A 93 3.95 2.99 5.95
CA LEU A 93 2.81 3.39 5.12
C LEU A 93 1.94 2.16 4.90
N ILE A 94 0.67 2.28 5.24
CA ILE A 94 -0.24 1.15 5.41
C ILE A 94 -1.34 1.11 4.35
N ASP A 95 -1.87 -0.08 4.10
CA ASP A 95 -3.24 -0.29 3.73
C ASP A 95 -4.02 -0.52 5.03
N VAL A 96 -5.04 0.28 5.28
CA VAL A 96 -5.81 0.20 6.53
C VAL A 96 -6.59 -1.12 6.60
N GLY A 97 -6.87 -1.70 5.45
CA GLY A 97 -7.61 -2.94 5.32
C GLY A 97 -9.12 -2.73 5.42
N VAL A 98 -9.84 -3.82 5.65
CA VAL A 98 -11.30 -3.84 5.71
C VAL A 98 -11.77 -3.92 7.15
N GLY A 99 -12.75 -3.10 7.51
CA GLY A 99 -13.44 -3.17 8.79
C GLY A 99 -14.38 -4.38 8.89
N THR A 100 -15.30 -4.32 9.81
CA THR A 100 -16.33 -5.34 10.00
C THR A 100 -17.25 -5.40 8.77
N TYR A 101 -17.43 -6.59 8.24
CA TYR A 101 -18.34 -6.81 7.11
C TYR A 101 -19.79 -6.58 7.54
N THR A 102 -20.49 -5.74 6.80
CA THR A 102 -21.90 -5.41 7.00
C THR A 102 -22.68 -5.70 5.71
N ARG A 103 -24.01 -5.53 5.73
CA ARG A 103 -24.82 -5.60 4.52
C ARG A 103 -24.31 -4.64 3.43
N LYS A 104 -23.83 -3.45 3.83
CA LYS A 104 -23.26 -2.43 2.92
C LYS A 104 -22.05 -2.95 2.15
N THR A 105 -21.19 -3.75 2.79
CA THR A 105 -20.01 -4.34 2.17
C THR A 105 -20.32 -5.20 0.94
N PHE A 106 -21.52 -5.78 0.89
CA PHE A 106 -22.00 -6.67 -0.19
C PHE A 106 -23.06 -6.01 -1.08
N SER A 107 -23.20 -4.69 -1.04
CA SER A 107 -24.16 -3.94 -1.84
C SER A 107 -23.47 -2.99 -2.82
N SER A 108 -24.26 -2.32 -3.67
CA SER A 108 -23.79 -1.23 -4.54
C SER A 108 -23.18 -0.05 -3.77
N GLU A 109 -23.46 0.07 -2.46
CA GLU A 109 -22.91 1.11 -1.60
C GLU A 109 -21.52 0.76 -1.03
N ARG A 110 -20.94 -0.38 -1.40
CA ARG A 110 -19.60 -0.83 -0.93
C ARG A 110 -18.56 0.28 -0.97
N TYR A 111 -18.48 0.97 -2.08
CA TYR A 111 -17.47 2.02 -2.31
C TYR A 111 -17.80 3.38 -1.70
N SER A 112 -18.87 3.48 -0.92
CA SER A 112 -19.08 4.60 0.01
C SER A 112 -18.47 4.34 1.40
N ILE A 113 -17.95 3.13 1.65
CA ILE A 113 -17.14 2.81 2.84
C ILE A 113 -15.76 3.40 2.60
N TRP A 114 -15.30 4.25 3.52
CA TRP A 114 -14.07 5.02 3.33
C TRP A 114 -12.84 4.12 3.06
N THR A 115 -12.68 2.98 3.75
CA THR A 115 -11.57 2.05 3.54
C THR A 115 -11.56 1.38 2.16
N MET A 116 -12.66 1.49 1.40
CA MET A 116 -12.77 0.95 0.03
C MET A 116 -12.42 1.97 -1.04
N GLN A 117 -12.22 3.24 -0.65
CA GLN A 117 -12.00 4.36 -1.56
C GLN A 117 -10.51 4.62 -1.77
N SER A 118 -10.10 4.94 -2.99
CA SER A 118 -8.70 5.22 -3.33
C SER A 118 -8.10 6.39 -2.57
N ASP A 119 -8.91 7.32 -2.08
CA ASP A 119 -8.46 8.47 -1.31
C ASP A 119 -7.88 8.07 0.07
N TYR A 120 -8.20 6.86 0.54
CA TYR A 120 -7.71 6.29 1.80
C TYR A 120 -6.73 5.12 1.57
N HIS A 121 -6.07 5.16 0.42
CA HIS A 121 -4.92 4.33 0.07
C HIS A 121 -3.72 5.20 -0.27
N ASN A 122 -2.55 4.60 -0.49
CA ASN A 122 -1.33 5.31 -0.86
C ASN A 122 -1.35 5.66 -2.37
N LEU A 123 -2.35 6.48 -2.76
CA LEU A 123 -2.72 6.76 -4.15
C LEU A 123 -2.96 8.23 -4.41
N PRO A 124 -2.79 8.69 -5.65
CA PRO A 124 -3.18 10.04 -6.03
C PRO A 124 -4.71 10.17 -6.20
N ARG A 125 -5.21 11.35 -5.91
CA ARG A 125 -6.43 11.89 -6.46
C ARG A 125 -6.05 12.76 -7.63
N ILE A 126 -6.53 12.43 -8.84
CA ILE A 126 -6.04 13.03 -10.07
C ILE A 126 -7.10 13.93 -10.66
N ASN A 127 -6.74 15.20 -10.90
CA ASN A 127 -7.66 16.19 -11.47
C ASN A 127 -9.01 16.25 -10.74
N GLY A 128 -8.97 16.03 -9.41
CA GLY A 128 -10.14 16.02 -8.53
C GLY A 128 -10.92 14.69 -8.47
N PHE A 129 -10.46 13.66 -9.18
CA PHE A 129 -11.14 12.37 -9.26
C PHE A 129 -10.40 11.28 -8.49
N SER A 130 -11.17 10.44 -7.80
CA SER A 130 -10.74 9.17 -7.20
C SER A 130 -10.89 8.02 -8.19
N GLN A 131 -10.30 6.87 -7.89
CA GLN A 131 -10.48 5.69 -8.73
C GLN A 131 -11.94 5.21 -8.72
N SER A 132 -12.35 4.60 -9.80
CA SER A 132 -13.69 4.06 -9.97
C SER A 132 -13.72 2.54 -9.87
N PHE A 133 -14.87 2.00 -9.49
CA PHE A 133 -15.16 0.58 -9.45
C PHE A 133 -15.46 0.01 -10.85
N GLY A 134 -15.00 -1.20 -11.08
CA GLY A 134 -15.33 -2.02 -12.25
C GLY A 134 -14.10 -2.56 -12.97
N LYS A 135 -14.25 -3.69 -13.66
CA LYS A 135 -13.18 -4.44 -14.33
C LYS A 135 -12.41 -3.64 -15.39
N LYS A 136 -13.02 -2.61 -15.96
CA LYS A 136 -12.38 -1.72 -16.94
C LYS A 136 -11.35 -0.78 -16.29
N TYR A 137 -11.47 -0.55 -14.99
CA TYR A 137 -10.56 0.31 -14.22
C TYR A 137 -9.40 -0.50 -13.69
N LYS A 138 -8.26 -0.40 -14.34
CA LYS A 138 -7.11 -1.28 -14.13
C LYS A 138 -5.77 -0.60 -14.37
N ALA A 139 -4.71 -1.20 -13.84
CA ALA A 139 -3.34 -0.87 -14.21
C ALA A 139 -3.01 -1.39 -15.61
N ARG A 140 -1.97 -0.81 -16.20
CA ARG A 140 -1.37 -1.26 -17.47
C ARG A 140 0.13 -0.97 -17.51
N ASP A 141 0.80 -1.52 -18.51
CA ASP A 141 2.22 -1.27 -18.79
C ASP A 141 3.15 -1.56 -17.59
N LEU A 142 2.82 -2.61 -16.81
CA LEU A 142 3.57 -2.98 -15.62
C LEU A 142 4.97 -3.49 -15.97
N LYS A 143 5.97 -3.00 -15.24
CA LYS A 143 7.37 -3.40 -15.37
C LYS A 143 7.99 -3.60 -14.00
N ALA A 144 8.64 -4.73 -13.80
CA ALA A 144 9.34 -5.07 -12.57
C ALA A 144 10.79 -5.45 -12.88
N ASP A 145 11.76 -4.81 -12.22
CA ASP A 145 13.19 -5.06 -12.42
C ASP A 145 13.85 -5.43 -11.08
N LYS A 146 14.23 -6.70 -10.95
CA LYS A 146 14.87 -7.26 -9.76
C LYS A 146 16.22 -6.60 -9.45
N ASN A 147 17.01 -6.30 -10.47
CA ASN A 147 18.37 -5.79 -10.28
C ASN A 147 18.37 -4.34 -9.83
N LYS A 148 17.47 -3.56 -10.38
CA LYS A 148 17.30 -2.13 -10.03
C LYS A 148 16.40 -1.91 -8.82
N LYS A 149 15.70 -2.96 -8.36
CA LYS A 149 14.65 -2.88 -7.32
C LYS A 149 13.61 -1.81 -7.68
N THR A 150 13.06 -1.92 -8.88
CA THR A 150 12.02 -0.99 -9.37
C THR A 150 10.76 -1.73 -9.78
N PHE A 151 9.64 -1.05 -9.58
CA PHE A 151 8.33 -1.43 -10.07
C PHE A 151 7.67 -0.19 -10.69
N SER A 152 7.07 -0.35 -11.87
CA SER A 152 6.46 0.74 -12.64
C SER A 152 5.13 0.29 -13.22
N LEU A 153 4.14 1.19 -13.24
CA LEU A 153 2.82 0.92 -13.82
C LEU A 153 2.14 2.23 -14.24
N ASP A 154 1.27 2.16 -15.24
CA ASP A 154 0.35 3.25 -15.61
C ASP A 154 -1.02 2.98 -14.93
N ILE A 155 -1.45 3.89 -14.05
CA ILE A 155 -2.73 3.84 -13.34
C ILE A 155 -3.81 4.71 -13.95
N SER A 156 -3.58 5.35 -15.09
CA SER A 156 -4.52 6.28 -15.72
C SER A 156 -5.89 5.66 -16.00
N GLN A 157 -5.94 4.38 -16.37
CA GLN A 157 -7.19 3.67 -16.62
C GLN A 157 -7.96 3.28 -15.34
N SER A 158 -7.40 3.46 -14.16
CA SER A 158 -8.10 3.20 -12.90
C SER A 158 -9.06 4.34 -12.50
N TYR A 159 -9.02 5.45 -13.23
CA TYR A 159 -9.83 6.64 -12.99
C TYR A 159 -10.94 6.80 -14.04
N PRO A 160 -12.02 7.54 -13.72
CA PRO A 160 -13.08 7.81 -14.69
C PRO A 160 -12.57 8.65 -15.84
N THR A 161 -13.23 8.53 -17.01
CA THR A 161 -12.83 9.23 -18.24
C THR A 161 -12.83 10.75 -18.07
N GLU A 162 -13.70 11.26 -17.20
CA GLU A 162 -13.86 12.68 -16.86
C GLU A 162 -12.61 13.26 -16.21
N ALA A 163 -11.79 12.44 -15.58
CA ALA A 163 -10.49 12.85 -15.04
C ALA A 163 -9.52 13.34 -16.14
N GLY A 164 -9.79 13.01 -17.41
CA GLY A 164 -9.04 13.51 -18.55
C GLY A 164 -7.56 13.12 -18.55
N ILE A 165 -7.22 11.91 -18.11
CA ILE A 165 -5.84 11.44 -17.96
C ILE A 165 -5.41 10.74 -19.25
N ASN A 166 -4.35 11.23 -19.91
CA ASN A 166 -3.69 10.52 -21.00
C ASN A 166 -2.78 9.40 -20.49
N SER A 167 -1.99 9.72 -19.45
CA SER A 167 -1.14 8.76 -18.74
C SER A 167 -0.85 9.24 -17.32
N TRP A 168 -0.69 8.29 -16.41
CA TRP A 168 -0.15 8.50 -15.06
C TRP A 168 0.76 7.33 -14.70
N ILE A 169 2.06 7.50 -14.95
CA ILE A 169 3.05 6.47 -14.74
C ILE A 169 3.65 6.66 -13.36
N ARG A 170 3.46 5.67 -12.51
CA ARG A 170 4.00 5.63 -11.16
C ARG A 170 5.17 4.67 -11.10
N ASP A 171 6.33 5.19 -10.72
CA ASP A 171 7.57 4.44 -10.55
C ASP A 171 7.93 4.34 -9.09
N TYR A 172 8.27 3.15 -8.65
CA TYR A 172 8.80 2.84 -7.34
C TYR A 172 10.24 2.36 -7.45
N LYS A 173 11.12 2.89 -6.62
CA LYS A 173 12.51 2.42 -6.50
C LYS A 173 12.89 2.26 -5.05
N LEU A 174 13.16 1.01 -4.65
CA LEU A 174 13.63 0.70 -3.30
C LEU A 174 15.14 0.64 -3.25
N SER A 175 15.71 1.16 -2.16
CA SER A 175 17.14 1.09 -1.85
C SER A 175 17.35 1.00 -0.34
N LYS A 176 18.60 0.77 0.11
CA LYS A 176 18.97 0.83 1.54
C LYS A 176 18.69 2.20 2.19
N LYS A 177 18.56 3.26 1.39
CA LYS A 177 18.26 4.62 1.87
C LYS A 177 16.76 4.90 1.98
N GLY A 178 15.90 4.01 1.49
CA GLY A 178 14.46 4.17 1.50
C GLY A 178 13.80 3.97 0.14
N LEU A 179 12.55 4.41 0.04
CA LEU A 179 11.70 4.32 -1.14
C LEU A 179 11.63 5.68 -1.85
N ILE A 180 11.79 5.64 -3.18
CA ILE A 180 11.49 6.78 -4.06
C ILE A 180 10.22 6.43 -4.84
N ILE A 181 9.26 7.35 -4.85
CA ILE A 181 8.05 7.32 -5.66
C ILE A 181 8.16 8.48 -6.65
N GLU A 182 7.99 8.19 -7.93
CA GLU A 182 7.95 9.21 -8.97
C GLU A 182 6.70 9.01 -9.83
N ASP A 183 5.83 10.02 -9.82
CA ASP A 183 4.62 10.08 -10.63
C ASP A 183 4.85 11.01 -11.82
N ARG A 184 4.82 10.49 -13.04
CA ARG A 184 4.87 11.27 -14.29
C ARG A 184 3.50 11.24 -14.95
N PHE A 185 2.96 12.42 -15.26
CA PHE A 185 1.59 12.50 -15.77
C PHE A 185 1.45 13.39 -16.99
N ASP A 186 0.44 13.05 -17.80
CA ASP A 186 -0.08 13.82 -18.92
C ASP A 186 -1.62 13.86 -18.81
N LEU A 187 -2.17 15.06 -18.62
CA LEU A 187 -3.61 15.34 -18.57
C LEU A 187 -4.04 16.04 -19.84
N LYS A 188 -5.23 15.73 -20.35
CA LYS A 188 -5.84 16.45 -21.47
C LYS A 188 -6.05 17.93 -21.12
N ASN A 189 -6.55 18.16 -19.92
CA ASN A 189 -6.75 19.48 -19.37
C ASN A 189 -6.71 19.39 -17.84
N ALA A 190 -5.85 20.18 -17.21
CA ALA A 190 -5.81 20.32 -15.76
C ALA A 190 -6.97 21.22 -15.32
N GLN A 191 -7.96 20.64 -14.61
CA GLN A 191 -9.17 21.33 -14.14
C GLN A 191 -9.10 21.67 -12.65
N THR A 192 -8.40 20.84 -11.89
CA THR A 192 -8.22 21.03 -10.45
C THR A 192 -6.88 20.45 -10.00
N GLU A 193 -6.50 20.71 -8.76
CA GLU A 193 -5.21 20.31 -8.23
C GLU A 193 -5.17 18.81 -7.94
N ASN A 194 -4.04 18.21 -8.28
CA ASN A 194 -3.75 16.82 -7.92
C ASN A 194 -3.43 16.72 -6.43
N GLN A 195 -3.68 15.56 -5.84
CA GLN A 195 -3.39 15.26 -4.45
C GLN A 195 -2.71 13.89 -4.36
N LEU A 196 -1.66 13.76 -3.56
CA LEU A 196 -1.03 12.47 -3.26
C LEU A 196 -1.37 12.09 -1.81
N ASN A 197 -2.03 10.93 -1.62
CA ASN A 197 -2.43 10.46 -0.31
C ASN A 197 -1.50 9.36 0.21
N PHE A 198 -1.25 9.40 1.51
CA PHE A 198 -0.48 8.40 2.25
C PHE A 198 -1.16 8.09 3.58
N MET A 199 -1.31 6.80 3.87
CA MET A 199 -1.92 6.32 5.11
C MET A 199 -0.85 5.82 6.08
N THR A 200 -0.96 6.19 7.34
CA THR A 200 -0.08 5.73 8.41
C THR A 200 -0.82 5.62 9.74
N TRP A 201 -0.32 4.78 10.64
CA TRP A 201 -0.79 4.71 12.04
C TRP A 201 0.17 5.40 13.01
N GLY A 202 1.37 5.80 12.53
CA GLY A 202 2.37 6.54 13.30
C GLY A 202 1.95 7.97 13.57
N GLU A 203 2.52 8.56 14.59
CA GLU A 203 2.35 9.99 14.88
C GLU A 203 2.97 10.84 13.77
N VAL A 204 2.23 11.82 13.29
CA VAL A 204 2.63 12.63 12.12
C VAL A 204 2.88 14.08 12.50
N ASN A 205 3.97 14.66 12.01
CA ASN A 205 4.28 16.09 12.11
C ASN A 205 4.54 16.66 10.71
N ILE A 206 3.77 17.69 10.33
CA ILE A 206 3.84 18.40 9.05
C ILE A 206 4.36 19.84 9.19
N SER A 207 4.86 20.24 10.36
CA SER A 207 5.24 21.62 10.64
C SER A 207 6.46 22.13 9.86
N GLN A 208 7.31 21.21 9.37
CA GLN A 208 8.51 21.56 8.61
C GLN A 208 8.22 21.53 7.11
N PRO A 209 8.30 22.66 6.39
CA PRO A 209 8.08 22.69 4.95
C PRO A 209 9.02 21.76 4.19
N GLY A 210 8.45 20.88 3.33
CA GLY A 210 9.19 19.90 2.54
C GLY A 210 9.43 18.56 3.23
N ILE A 211 9.04 18.43 4.50
CA ILE A 211 9.25 17.21 5.30
C ILE A 211 8.00 16.89 6.09
N VAL A 212 7.47 15.70 5.91
CA VAL A 212 6.54 15.08 6.86
C VAL A 212 7.32 14.08 7.69
N THR A 213 7.24 14.21 9.00
CA THR A 213 7.87 13.29 9.94
C THR A 213 6.83 12.30 10.45
N ILE A 214 7.15 11.01 10.41
CA ILE A 214 6.29 9.93 10.89
C ILE A 214 7.05 9.19 11.99
N THR A 215 6.49 9.16 13.20
CA THR A 215 7.09 8.46 14.35
C THR A 215 6.28 7.21 14.67
N ILE A 216 6.95 6.05 14.65
CA ILE A 216 6.38 4.76 15.01
C ILE A 216 7.18 4.20 16.17
N LYS A 217 6.52 4.00 17.31
CA LYS A 217 7.20 3.66 18.56
C LYS A 217 8.30 4.70 18.86
N ASN A 218 9.57 4.29 18.83
CA ASN A 218 10.71 5.17 19.14
C ASN A 218 11.55 5.52 17.90
N LYS A 219 11.05 5.27 16.69
CA LYS A 219 11.74 5.50 15.43
C LYS A 219 11.02 6.55 14.60
N THR A 220 11.81 7.41 13.99
CA THR A 220 11.32 8.52 13.18
C THR A 220 11.74 8.34 11.74
N TYR A 221 10.79 8.51 10.84
CA TYR A 221 10.96 8.42 9.40
C TYR A 221 10.53 9.73 8.75
N GLN A 222 11.08 10.02 7.59
CA GLN A 222 10.79 11.24 6.84
C GLN A 222 10.18 10.92 5.49
N LEU A 223 9.09 11.60 5.15
CA LEU A 223 8.54 11.69 3.80
C LEU A 223 8.91 13.10 3.28
N LEU A 224 9.80 13.13 2.28
CA LEU A 224 10.30 14.34 1.67
C LEU A 224 9.54 14.66 0.40
N TYR A 225 9.15 15.91 0.22
CA TYR A 225 8.42 16.42 -0.94
C TYR A 225 8.93 17.81 -1.33
N ASP A 226 8.68 18.24 -2.55
CA ASP A 226 8.97 19.61 -2.96
C ASP A 226 7.95 20.59 -2.36
N LYS A 227 8.41 21.41 -1.41
CA LYS A 227 7.58 22.43 -0.73
C LYS A 227 7.04 23.53 -1.66
N ASN A 228 7.65 23.71 -2.82
CA ASN A 228 7.15 24.67 -3.81
C ASN A 228 6.00 24.09 -4.62
N SER A 229 5.97 22.77 -4.77
CA SER A 229 4.93 22.04 -5.52
C SER A 229 3.74 21.61 -4.68
N PHE A 230 3.94 21.42 -3.34
CA PHE A 230 2.90 20.86 -2.49
C PHE A 230 2.67 21.62 -1.20
N GLU A 231 1.41 21.55 -0.73
CA GLU A 231 0.97 21.91 0.61
C GLU A 231 0.47 20.65 1.32
N PRO A 232 1.05 20.27 2.47
CA PRO A 232 0.62 19.10 3.21
C PRO A 232 -0.64 19.41 4.03
N LEU A 233 -1.55 18.44 4.07
CA LEU A 233 -2.70 18.41 4.96
C LEU A 233 -2.69 17.11 5.75
N LEU A 234 -2.96 17.17 7.03
CA LEU A 234 -3.08 16.01 7.91
C LEU A 234 -4.52 15.83 8.35
N GLU A 235 -5.07 14.67 8.09
CA GLU A 235 -6.36 14.23 8.60
C GLU A 235 -6.15 13.12 9.63
N LYS A 236 -6.68 13.31 10.82
CA LYS A 236 -6.80 12.28 11.85
C LYS A 236 -8.12 11.55 11.66
N ILE A 237 -8.07 10.23 11.57
CA ILE A 237 -9.25 9.37 11.39
C ILE A 237 -9.37 8.46 12.61
N GLU A 238 -10.44 8.65 13.37
CA GLU A 238 -10.75 7.80 14.52
C GLU A 238 -11.33 6.46 14.05
N LEU A 239 -10.95 5.38 14.70
CA LEU A 239 -11.31 4.02 14.33
C LEU A 239 -12.34 3.46 15.32
N ASP A 240 -13.62 3.66 15.01
CA ASP A 240 -14.73 3.11 15.79
C ASP A 240 -14.97 1.62 15.50
N ASP A 241 -14.49 1.11 14.37
CA ASP A 241 -14.59 -0.31 14.01
C ASP A 241 -13.57 -1.12 14.81
N THR A 242 -14.06 -2.06 15.64
CA THR A 242 -13.21 -2.89 16.53
C THR A 242 -12.22 -3.76 15.77
N LYS A 243 -12.53 -4.17 14.53
CA LYS A 243 -11.60 -4.97 13.72
C LYS A 243 -10.42 -4.13 13.26
N LEU A 244 -10.64 -2.86 12.93
CA LEU A 244 -9.58 -1.92 12.57
C LEU A 244 -8.79 -1.45 13.78
N SER A 245 -9.49 -1.08 14.87
CA SER A 245 -8.83 -0.59 16.09
C SER A 245 -8.01 -1.64 16.82
N ASN A 246 -8.36 -2.93 16.70
CA ASN A 246 -7.52 -4.03 17.20
C ASN A 246 -6.18 -4.16 16.47
N VAL A 247 -6.07 -3.66 15.23
CA VAL A 247 -4.84 -3.71 14.42
C VAL A 247 -4.03 -2.42 14.57
N TRP A 248 -4.70 -1.27 14.43
CA TRP A 248 -4.04 0.03 14.29
C TRP A 248 -4.14 0.93 15.53
N GLY A 249 -4.85 0.50 16.57
CA GLY A 249 -5.18 1.36 17.71
C GLY A 249 -6.41 2.23 17.41
N ASN A 250 -6.58 3.31 18.16
CA ASN A 250 -7.79 4.13 18.11
C ASN A 250 -7.87 5.08 16.91
N GLN A 251 -6.79 5.21 16.14
CA GLN A 251 -6.71 6.19 15.06
C GLN A 251 -5.66 5.82 14.01
N VAL A 252 -5.88 6.33 12.80
CA VAL A 252 -4.89 6.39 11.72
C VAL A 252 -4.83 7.79 11.16
N PHE A 253 -3.82 8.08 10.36
CA PHE A 253 -3.65 9.40 9.74
C PHE A 253 -3.61 9.27 8.23
N ARG A 254 -4.28 10.20 7.54
CA ARG A 254 -4.09 10.45 6.12
C ARG A 254 -3.25 11.71 5.94
N ILE A 255 -2.10 11.56 5.30
CA ILE A 255 -1.25 12.64 4.84
C ILE A 255 -1.62 12.92 3.40
N SER A 256 -2.10 14.12 3.11
CA SER A 256 -2.43 14.55 1.75
C SER A 256 -1.47 15.65 1.31
N LEU A 257 -0.70 15.41 0.26
CA LEU A 257 0.11 16.44 -0.38
C LEU A 257 -0.71 17.05 -1.52
N ASN A 258 -1.27 18.22 -1.29
CA ASN A 258 -2.06 18.95 -2.28
C ASN A 258 -1.12 19.72 -3.20
N ALA A 259 -1.18 19.48 -4.51
CA ALA A 259 -0.41 20.26 -5.48
C ALA A 259 -0.86 21.73 -5.42
N LYS A 260 0.08 22.66 -5.33
CA LYS A 260 -0.21 24.10 -5.34
C LYS A 260 -0.65 24.60 -6.71
N LYS A 261 -0.21 23.89 -7.74
CA LYS A 261 -0.58 24.12 -9.12
C LYS A 261 -0.41 22.84 -9.92
N THR A 262 -1.43 22.46 -10.67
CA THR A 262 -1.40 21.33 -11.60
C THR A 262 -1.33 21.85 -13.03
N GLY A 263 -0.27 21.52 -13.76
CA GLY A 263 -0.20 21.69 -15.22
C GLY A 263 -0.73 20.47 -15.95
N ASN A 264 -0.87 20.56 -17.27
CA ASN A 264 -1.27 19.40 -18.08
C ASN A 264 -0.23 18.26 -18.05
N ARG A 265 1.05 18.60 -17.82
CA ARG A 265 2.14 17.63 -17.68
C ARG A 265 3.00 17.96 -16.49
N GLY A 266 3.52 16.93 -15.85
CA GLY A 266 4.41 17.14 -14.71
C GLY A 266 5.01 15.86 -14.18
N THR A 267 5.87 16.06 -13.18
CA THR A 267 6.49 14.98 -12.40
C THR A 267 6.44 15.36 -10.93
N TYR A 268 5.94 14.43 -10.11
CA TYR A 268 5.98 14.51 -8.66
C TYR A 268 6.95 13.48 -8.13
N LYS A 269 7.79 13.89 -7.20
CA LYS A 269 8.78 13.00 -6.58
C LYS A 269 8.67 13.06 -5.07
N ILE A 270 8.51 11.89 -4.47
CA ILE A 270 8.44 11.69 -3.02
C ILE A 270 9.55 10.73 -2.63
N ILE A 271 10.21 11.02 -1.50
CA ILE A 271 11.28 10.17 -0.95
C ILE A 271 10.91 9.83 0.49
N ILE A 272 10.86 8.53 0.81
CA ILE A 272 10.65 8.05 2.18
C ILE A 272 11.97 7.45 2.66
N LYS A 273 12.43 7.88 3.82
CA LYS A 273 13.71 7.43 4.41
C LYS A 273 13.64 7.35 5.94
N SER A 274 14.58 6.62 6.53
CA SER A 274 14.86 6.59 7.96
C SER A 274 15.80 7.70 8.38
#